data_6b4e3b3a89f5846d891f8173cf7bd1f5
#
_entry.id   6b4e3b3a89f5846d891f8173cf7bd1f5
#
_cell.length_a   1.000
_cell.length_b   1.000
_cell.length_c   1.000
_cell.angle_alpha   90.00
_cell.angle_beta   90.00
_cell.angle_gamma   90.00
#
_symmetry.space_group_name_H-M   'P 1'
#
loop_
_entity.id
_entity.type
_entity.pdbx_description
1 polymer ?
#
loop_
_entity_poly.entity_id
_entity_poly.type
_entity_poly.pdbx_seq_one_letter_code
_entity_poly.pdbx_strand_id
1 'polypeptide(L)'
;MNERERRTRSSGYTNERTRGTALGRKRKKRKKNNKRFLIVILIVIAVIAGVLGISYAVGRHFASGYLISDNQEDTEIAPETLISVDIPQGASTRDIAALLKDNGIIGSEFSFRMKSKINGADGSYNYGTFYLSKDMSTEQIIEILQSPPSTDEINKITIPEGYTAKQIAALVDEKGIATSDEFINEMNNGTFEYEFLEGIPKRENYLEGYLFPDTYFLSGNETAHDIIVMMLNRFEQIYNNSLKDFIDSTDYTLDQIVTVASMVESEAKLDEERPTIAGVIYNRLEMDMKLQIDSTVQYALSTKNEVVTETDLTVDSPYNTYQNTGLPAGPICNPGEASLVAALKPEEHNYLYYVLKERGGSEHAFAETYDDFLAAKAEYKSTFDN
;
A
#
# COMPACT_ATOMS: atom_id res chain seq x y z
N MET A 1 -31.86 64.75 -1.91
CA MET A 1 -33.30 65.09 -1.87
C MET A 1 -33.84 64.37 -0.69
N ASN A 2 -33.89 65.11 0.32
CA ASN A 2 -35.01 65.71 1.08
C ASN A 2 -35.66 64.67 1.97
N GLU A 3 -35.43 64.87 3.18
CA GLU A 3 -35.97 65.80 4.18
C GLU A 3 -37.14 65.18 4.91
N ARG A 4 -36.96 65.12 6.19
CA ARG A 4 -37.48 65.99 7.30
C ARG A 4 -38.74 65.41 7.90
N GLU A 5 -38.84 65.37 9.07
CA GLU A 5 -38.86 66.18 10.28
C GLU A 5 -40.16 65.92 11.01
N ARG A 6 -40.08 65.70 12.26
CA ARG A 6 -40.31 66.55 13.42
C ARG A 6 -41.64 66.35 14.14
N ARG A 7 -41.49 66.26 15.43
CA ARG A 7 -42.14 67.08 16.49
C ARG A 7 -43.52 66.59 16.93
N THR A 8 -43.88 66.69 18.13
CA THR A 8 -43.50 67.25 19.45
C THR A 8 -44.67 67.11 20.41
N ARG A 9 -44.34 67.10 21.70
CA ARG A 9 -45.08 67.78 22.84
C ARG A 9 -46.42 67.19 23.31
N SER A 10 -46.75 67.16 24.55
CA SER A 10 -46.30 67.76 25.82
C SER A 10 -47.42 67.67 26.80
N SER A 11 -47.08 67.69 28.08
CA SER A 11 -47.80 68.35 29.17
C SER A 11 -48.98 67.58 29.77
N GLY A 12 -49.17 67.37 31.00
CA GLY A 12 -48.72 68.05 32.22
C GLY A 12 -49.89 68.12 33.23
N TYR A 13 -49.56 68.37 34.47
CA TYR A 13 -50.37 68.76 35.58
C TYR A 13 -51.04 67.66 36.44
N THR A 14 -50.55 67.46 37.61
CA THR A 14 -50.59 68.09 38.96
C THR A 14 -51.77 67.71 39.80
N ASN A 15 -51.42 67.34 41.03
CA ASN A 15 -52.03 67.63 42.34
C ASN A 15 -53.32 66.92 42.71
N GLU A 16 -53.62 66.51 43.90
CA GLU A 16 -53.23 66.89 45.25
C GLU A 16 -53.70 65.84 46.27
N ARG A 17 -53.00 65.74 47.33
CA ARG A 17 -53.29 65.31 48.71
C ARG A 17 -54.74 64.90 49.07
N THR A 18 -54.86 63.76 49.84
CA THR A 18 -55.48 63.83 51.17
C THR A 18 -55.01 62.64 52.06
N ARG A 19 -54.78 62.96 53.30
CA ARG A 19 -54.41 62.12 54.42
C ARG A 19 -55.56 61.16 54.84
N GLY A 20 -55.16 59.93 55.20
CA GLY A 20 -56.07 59.01 55.89
C GLY A 20 -55.21 57.95 56.66
N THR A 21 -55.32 58.02 57.93
CA THR A 21 -54.70 57.37 59.04
C THR A 21 -54.80 55.84 59.05
N ALA A 22 -53.67 55.20 59.41
CA ALA A 22 -53.43 54.05 60.25
C ALA A 22 -54.41 52.87 60.32
N LEU A 23 -53.85 51.70 60.09
CA LEU A 23 -54.00 50.60 61.06
C LEU A 23 -52.98 49.49 60.62
N GLY A 24 -52.07 49.20 61.53
CA GLY A 24 -50.98 48.21 61.28
C GLY A 24 -51.48 46.79 61.17
N ARG A 25 -51.11 46.14 60.15
CA ARG A 25 -51.10 44.67 60.06
C ARG A 25 -49.68 44.17 59.96
N LYS A 26 -49.18 43.59 61.08
CA LYS A 26 -47.90 42.81 61.10
C LYS A 26 -47.98 41.70 60.10
N ARG A 27 -47.25 41.80 58.98
CA ARG A 27 -46.96 40.69 58.06
C ARG A 27 -45.92 39.82 58.72
N LYS A 28 -46.28 38.59 59.12
CA LYS A 28 -45.37 37.50 59.47
C LYS A 28 -44.50 37.18 58.24
N LYS A 29 -43.18 37.41 58.33
CA LYS A 29 -42.23 36.92 57.38
C LYS A 29 -42.24 35.39 57.43
N ARG A 30 -42.80 34.73 56.42
CA ARG A 30 -42.56 33.27 56.16
C ARG A 30 -41.08 33.04 55.94
N LYS A 31 -40.41 32.39 56.86
CA LYS A 31 -39.09 31.83 56.65
C LYS A 31 -39.21 30.81 55.51
N LYS A 32 -38.70 31.17 54.29
CA LYS A 32 -38.66 30.32 53.15
C LYS A 32 -37.60 29.23 53.46
N ASN A 33 -38.01 27.98 53.39
CA ASN A 33 -37.23 26.81 53.77
C ASN A 33 -36.06 26.59 52.78
N ASN A 34 -34.93 27.27 52.99
CA ASN A 34 -33.73 27.19 52.13
C ASN A 34 -33.07 25.80 52.15
N LYS A 35 -33.53 24.90 53.06
CA LYS A 35 -32.98 23.53 53.13
C LYS A 35 -33.23 22.71 51.85
N ARG A 36 -34.41 22.82 51.24
CA ARG A 36 -34.71 22.11 49.99
C ARG A 36 -33.90 22.66 48.81
N PHE A 37 -33.65 23.93 48.74
CA PHE A 37 -32.85 24.60 47.74
C PHE A 37 -31.35 24.19 47.85
N LEU A 38 -30.83 24.16 49.10
CA LEU A 38 -29.49 23.68 49.39
C LEU A 38 -29.31 22.19 49.04
N ILE A 39 -30.30 21.35 49.30
CA ILE A 39 -30.25 19.92 48.94
C ILE A 39 -30.22 19.74 47.41
N VAL A 40 -31.02 20.51 46.66
CA VAL A 40 -31.00 20.47 45.18
C VAL A 40 -29.63 20.90 44.63
N ILE A 41 -29.03 21.95 45.18
CA ILE A 41 -27.70 22.40 44.80
C ILE A 41 -26.63 21.30 45.09
N LEU A 42 -26.72 20.66 46.25
CA LEU A 42 -25.78 19.57 46.62
C LEU A 42 -25.92 18.34 45.68
N ILE A 43 -27.16 18.01 45.29
CA ILE A 43 -27.42 16.93 44.33
C ILE A 43 -26.85 17.30 42.96
N VAL A 44 -27.02 18.51 42.46
CA VAL A 44 -26.48 19.00 41.20
C VAL A 44 -24.95 18.97 41.21
N ILE A 45 -24.35 19.44 42.30
CA ILE A 45 -22.86 19.37 42.46
C ILE A 45 -22.36 17.91 42.50
N ALA A 46 -23.07 17.01 43.18
CA ALA A 46 -22.71 15.58 43.23
C ALA A 46 -22.86 14.91 41.86
N VAL A 47 -23.87 15.28 41.06
CA VAL A 47 -24.02 14.78 39.69
C VAL A 47 -22.95 15.33 38.79
N ILE A 48 -22.60 16.61 38.88
CA ILE A 48 -21.50 17.21 38.11
C ILE A 48 -20.16 16.56 38.50
N ALA A 49 -19.89 16.36 39.78
CA ALA A 49 -18.70 15.69 40.26
C ALA A 49 -18.65 14.22 39.81
N GLY A 50 -19.79 13.53 39.80
CA GLY A 50 -19.93 12.17 39.25
C GLY A 50 -19.60 12.09 37.75
N VAL A 51 -20.16 13.01 36.94
CA VAL A 51 -19.90 13.10 35.52
C VAL A 51 -18.46 13.46 35.24
N LEU A 52 -17.87 14.39 35.98
CA LEU A 52 -16.42 14.73 35.85
C LEU A 52 -15.53 13.59 36.33
N GLY A 53 -15.91 12.85 37.38
CA GLY A 53 -15.17 11.66 37.85
C GLY A 53 -15.24 10.52 36.85
N ILE A 54 -16.39 10.28 36.23
CA ILE A 54 -16.55 9.28 35.16
C ILE A 54 -15.76 9.71 33.90
N SER A 55 -15.85 10.98 33.50
CA SER A 55 -15.09 11.52 32.37
C SER A 55 -13.58 11.43 32.62
N TYR A 56 -13.12 11.69 33.86
CA TYR A 56 -11.73 11.56 34.26
C TYR A 56 -11.29 10.08 34.30
N ALA A 57 -12.11 9.16 34.81
CA ALA A 57 -11.81 7.74 34.83
C ALA A 57 -11.81 7.13 33.43
N VAL A 58 -12.77 7.50 32.59
CA VAL A 58 -12.83 7.10 31.18
C VAL A 58 -11.65 7.73 30.41
N GLY A 59 -11.37 9.02 30.61
CA GLY A 59 -10.21 9.68 29.99
C GLY A 59 -8.90 9.04 30.43
N ARG A 60 -8.75 8.67 31.71
CA ARG A 60 -7.56 7.99 32.21
C ARG A 60 -7.46 6.54 31.71
N HIS A 61 -8.57 5.83 31.56
CA HIS A 61 -8.57 4.48 30.97
C HIS A 61 -8.28 4.51 29.49
N PHE A 62 -8.79 5.48 28.75
CA PHE A 62 -8.39 5.75 27.37
C PHE A 62 -6.93 6.21 27.28
N ALA A 63 -6.50 7.16 28.11
CA ALA A 63 -5.11 7.63 28.11
C ALA A 63 -4.12 6.53 28.50
N SER A 64 -4.44 5.67 29.49
CA SER A 64 -3.56 4.55 29.84
C SER A 64 -3.53 3.44 28.79
N GLY A 65 -4.55 3.27 27.98
CA GLY A 65 -4.56 2.36 26.83
C GLY A 65 -3.84 2.90 25.61
N TYR A 66 -3.67 4.22 25.52
CA TYR A 66 -2.99 4.90 24.39
C TYR A 66 -1.58 5.41 24.74
N LEU A 67 -1.21 5.49 26.03
CA LEU A 67 0.10 5.97 26.48
C LEU A 67 1.08 4.85 26.89
N ILE A 68 0.70 3.57 26.72
CA ILE A 68 1.58 2.43 26.97
C ILE A 68 1.99 1.83 25.62
N SER A 69 2.64 2.63 24.80
CA SER A 69 3.45 2.14 23.68
C SER A 69 4.41 3.22 23.17
N ASP A 70 5.00 4.00 24.07
CA ASP A 70 5.99 4.98 23.62
C ASP A 70 7.12 5.08 24.63
N ASN A 71 7.79 3.94 24.84
CA ASN A 71 9.15 3.87 25.35
C ASN A 71 10.00 3.19 24.26
N GLN A 72 10.00 3.77 23.06
CA GLN A 72 11.11 3.57 22.16
C GLN A 72 12.15 4.64 22.48
N GLU A 73 13.25 4.21 23.08
CA GLU A 73 14.54 4.90 23.00
C GLU A 73 14.76 5.32 21.54
N ASP A 74 15.50 6.41 21.29
CA ASP A 74 15.96 6.82 19.97
C ASP A 74 16.78 5.67 19.32
N THR A 75 16.11 4.67 18.86
CA THR A 75 16.69 3.61 18.04
C THR A 75 16.88 4.21 16.66
N GLU A 76 18.11 4.25 16.21
CA GLU A 76 18.46 4.58 14.84
C GLU A 76 17.68 3.60 13.93
N ILE A 77 16.71 4.14 13.19
CA ILE A 77 15.82 3.32 12.35
C ILE A 77 16.65 2.84 11.18
N ALA A 78 16.71 1.53 11.02
CA ALA A 78 17.49 0.92 9.97
C ALA A 78 16.94 1.34 8.59
N PRO A 79 17.79 1.75 7.63
CA PRO A 79 17.36 2.20 6.30
C PRO A 79 16.48 1.20 5.55
N GLU A 80 16.68 -0.09 5.78
CA GLU A 80 15.91 -1.18 5.17
C GLU A 80 14.43 -1.22 5.57
N THR A 81 14.04 -0.48 6.61
CA THR A 81 12.64 -0.38 7.05
C THR A 81 11.91 0.83 6.46
N LEU A 82 12.59 1.66 5.66
CA LEU A 82 12.01 2.86 5.09
C LEU A 82 11.13 2.55 3.87
N ILE A 83 9.91 3.06 3.89
CA ILE A 83 8.92 2.98 2.81
C ILE A 83 8.77 4.38 2.21
N SER A 84 8.84 4.47 0.89
CA SER A 84 8.57 5.71 0.16
C SER A 84 7.07 6.01 0.16
N VAL A 85 6.69 7.19 0.62
CA VAL A 85 5.30 7.67 0.58
C VAL A 85 5.26 9.01 -0.14
N ASP A 86 4.55 9.07 -1.26
CA ASP A 86 4.35 10.31 -2.00
C ASP A 86 3.09 11.02 -1.50
N ILE A 87 3.27 12.19 -0.91
CA ILE A 87 2.19 13.04 -0.41
C ILE A 87 1.76 14.00 -1.51
N PRO A 88 0.55 13.87 -2.07
CA PRO A 88 0.07 14.73 -3.12
C PRO A 88 -0.06 16.19 -2.68
N GLN A 89 0.19 17.12 -3.60
CA GLN A 89 0.00 18.54 -3.33
C GLN A 89 -1.46 18.83 -2.95
N GLY A 90 -1.67 19.44 -1.79
CA GLY A 90 -3.00 19.77 -1.28
C GLY A 90 -3.72 18.64 -0.55
N ALA A 91 -3.05 17.52 -0.28
CA ALA A 91 -3.60 16.44 0.53
C ALA A 91 -3.96 16.93 1.94
N SER A 92 -5.16 16.61 2.41
CA SER A 92 -5.57 16.92 3.78
C SER A 92 -4.93 15.95 4.77
N THR A 93 -4.86 16.31 6.06
CA THR A 93 -4.41 15.39 7.12
C THR A 93 -5.17 14.05 7.11
N ARG A 94 -6.41 14.04 6.64
CA ARG A 94 -7.19 12.81 6.50
C ARG A 94 -6.68 11.95 5.34
N ASP A 95 -6.39 12.57 4.21
CA ASP A 95 -5.89 11.85 3.02
C ASP A 95 -4.48 11.29 3.30
N ILE A 96 -3.64 12.07 3.98
CA ILE A 96 -2.32 11.64 4.45
C ILE A 96 -2.44 10.46 5.41
N ALA A 97 -3.37 10.51 6.38
CA ALA A 97 -3.56 9.40 7.32
C ALA A 97 -4.02 8.12 6.63
N ALA A 98 -4.87 8.21 5.60
CA ALA A 98 -5.27 7.06 4.79
C ALA A 98 -4.08 6.49 4.02
N LEU A 99 -3.32 7.35 3.32
CA LEU A 99 -2.09 6.96 2.61
C LEU A 99 -1.08 6.24 3.51
N LEU A 100 -0.81 6.80 4.70
CA LEU A 100 0.14 6.19 5.66
C LEU A 100 -0.35 4.82 6.15
N LYS A 101 -1.65 4.65 6.31
CA LYS A 101 -2.24 3.38 6.73
C LYS A 101 -2.21 2.35 5.61
N ASP A 102 -2.55 2.75 4.39
CA ASP A 102 -2.55 1.89 3.21
C ASP A 102 -1.13 1.38 2.90
N ASN A 103 -0.09 2.19 3.20
CA ASN A 103 1.31 1.79 3.12
C ASN A 103 1.84 1.08 4.39
N GLY A 104 0.98 0.77 5.35
CA GLY A 104 1.37 0.03 6.57
C GLY A 104 2.26 0.80 7.56
N ILE A 105 2.44 2.12 7.36
CA ILE A 105 3.27 2.98 8.23
C ILE A 105 2.60 3.21 9.59
N ILE A 106 1.27 3.35 9.61
CA ILE A 106 0.51 3.58 10.83
C ILE A 106 -0.60 2.56 11.00
N GLY A 107 -0.86 2.13 12.22
CA GLY A 107 -1.96 1.20 12.52
C GLY A 107 -3.34 1.87 12.56
N SER A 108 -3.45 3.20 12.76
CA SER A 108 -4.72 3.89 12.97
C SER A 108 -4.72 5.33 12.45
N GLU A 109 -5.52 5.58 11.41
CA GLU A 109 -5.78 6.93 10.90
C GLU A 109 -6.30 7.89 11.97
N PHE A 110 -7.19 7.40 12.83
CA PHE A 110 -7.76 8.21 13.90
C PHE A 110 -6.70 8.66 14.91
N SER A 111 -5.78 7.76 15.29
CA SER A 111 -4.70 8.07 16.22
C SER A 111 -3.76 9.13 15.63
N PHE A 112 -3.32 8.95 14.39
CA PHE A 112 -2.47 9.90 13.68
C PHE A 112 -3.12 11.29 13.60
N ARG A 113 -4.39 11.37 13.17
CA ARG A 113 -5.11 12.64 13.07
C ARG A 113 -5.30 13.33 14.42
N MET A 114 -5.54 12.55 15.47
CA MET A 114 -5.67 13.09 16.83
C MET A 114 -4.33 13.68 17.31
N LYS A 115 -3.22 12.94 17.13
CA LYS A 115 -1.87 13.41 17.49
C LYS A 115 -1.48 14.63 16.65
N SER A 116 -1.75 14.63 15.34
CA SER A 116 -1.55 15.80 14.46
C SER A 116 -2.24 17.06 15.00
N LYS A 117 -3.49 16.92 15.43
CA LYS A 117 -4.25 18.03 15.99
C LYS A 117 -3.71 18.51 17.34
N ILE A 118 -3.33 17.59 18.24
CA ILE A 118 -2.75 17.89 19.54
C ILE A 118 -1.41 18.63 19.38
N ASN A 119 -0.57 18.21 18.42
CA ASN A 119 0.73 18.80 18.14
C ASN A 119 0.64 20.08 17.27
N GLY A 120 -0.56 20.53 16.90
CA GLY A 120 -0.74 21.70 16.04
C GLY A 120 -0.26 21.50 14.61
N ALA A 121 -0.06 20.27 14.18
CA ALA A 121 0.45 19.89 12.86
C ALA A 121 -0.66 19.71 11.80
N ASP A 122 -1.94 19.82 12.19
CA ASP A 122 -3.08 19.62 11.31
C ASP A 122 -3.08 20.64 10.17
N GLY A 123 -2.94 20.16 8.94
CA GLY A 123 -2.88 20.99 7.73
C GLY A 123 -1.53 21.70 7.48
N SER A 124 -0.46 21.36 8.22
CA SER A 124 0.88 21.95 8.07
C SER A 124 1.91 21.01 7.44
N TYR A 125 1.46 19.96 6.79
CA TYR A 125 2.32 18.97 6.14
C TYR A 125 2.78 19.43 4.75
N ASN A 126 4.02 19.11 4.43
CA ASN A 126 4.58 19.34 3.11
C ASN A 126 4.12 18.23 2.14
N TYR A 127 4.13 18.55 0.85
CA TYR A 127 3.87 17.60 -0.24
C TYR A 127 5.20 17.14 -0.85
N GLY A 128 5.22 15.98 -1.47
CA GLY A 128 6.40 15.36 -2.07
C GLY A 128 6.70 13.99 -1.45
N THR A 129 7.84 13.43 -1.79
CA THR A 129 8.22 12.10 -1.35
C THR A 129 8.88 12.14 0.02
N PHE A 130 8.39 11.30 0.93
CA PHE A 130 8.91 11.13 2.29
C PHE A 130 9.25 9.65 2.51
N TYR A 131 10.27 9.40 3.32
CA TYR A 131 10.74 8.07 3.68
C TYR A 131 10.37 7.79 5.13
N LEU A 132 9.47 6.83 5.32
CA LEU A 132 8.85 6.56 6.61
C LEU A 132 8.93 5.06 6.92
N SER A 133 9.05 4.71 8.19
CA SER A 133 9.04 3.32 8.65
C SER A 133 7.86 3.06 9.59
N LYS A 134 7.34 1.83 9.57
CA LYS A 134 6.37 1.34 10.57
C LYS A 134 6.92 1.36 12.00
N ASP A 135 8.25 1.39 12.14
CA ASP A 135 8.95 1.41 13.42
C ASP A 135 9.10 2.84 13.98
N MET A 136 8.75 3.87 13.18
CA MET A 136 8.71 5.25 13.61
C MET A 136 7.53 5.52 14.55
N SER A 137 7.77 6.33 15.59
CA SER A 137 6.68 6.88 16.39
C SER A 137 5.82 7.84 15.55
N THR A 138 4.56 8.02 15.92
CA THR A 138 3.69 8.96 15.21
C THR A 138 4.23 10.39 15.27
N GLU A 139 4.93 10.75 16.31
CA GLU A 139 5.58 12.05 16.50
C GLU A 139 6.71 12.25 15.49
N GLN A 140 7.58 11.26 15.32
CA GLN A 140 8.64 11.27 14.29
C GLN A 140 8.07 11.39 12.87
N ILE A 141 7.00 10.64 12.58
CA ILE A 141 6.30 10.74 11.28
C ILE A 141 5.77 12.18 11.06
N ILE A 142 5.14 12.78 12.07
CA ILE A 142 4.61 14.15 12.02
C ILE A 142 5.75 15.15 11.75
N GLU A 143 6.87 15.03 12.43
CA GLU A 143 8.04 15.90 12.28
C GLU A 143 8.65 15.78 10.87
N ILE A 144 8.80 14.56 10.37
CA ILE A 144 9.32 14.31 9.02
C ILE A 144 8.38 14.93 7.96
N LEU A 145 7.07 14.76 8.09
CA LEU A 145 6.11 15.33 7.14
C LEU A 145 6.00 16.85 7.20
N GLN A 146 6.44 17.48 8.28
CA GLN A 146 6.54 18.95 8.40
C GLN A 146 7.89 19.49 7.89
N SER A 147 8.89 18.62 7.76
CA SER A 147 10.20 18.98 7.20
C SER A 147 10.10 19.12 5.67
N PRO A 148 11.01 19.83 5.00
CA PRO A 148 11.07 19.82 3.54
C PRO A 148 11.16 18.38 3.04
N PRO A 149 10.43 18.01 1.97
CA PRO A 149 10.56 16.69 1.37
C PRO A 149 12.02 16.47 0.97
N SER A 150 12.49 15.26 1.07
CA SER A 150 13.87 14.94 0.73
C SER A 150 14.16 15.32 -0.71
N THR A 151 15.02 16.33 -0.87
CA THR A 151 15.58 16.75 -2.17
C THR A 151 16.96 16.14 -2.39
N ASP A 152 17.52 15.53 -1.35
CA ASP A 152 18.79 14.82 -1.49
C ASP A 152 18.56 13.59 -2.37
N GLU A 153 19.47 13.34 -3.28
CA GLU A 153 19.62 12.05 -3.94
C GLU A 153 19.98 11.03 -2.85
N ILE A 154 18.96 10.60 -2.10
CA ILE A 154 19.12 9.45 -1.22
C ILE A 154 19.64 8.34 -2.12
N ASN A 155 20.73 7.74 -1.74
CA ASN A 155 21.23 6.55 -2.39
C ASN A 155 20.07 5.56 -2.47
N LYS A 156 19.60 5.30 -3.66
CA LYS A 156 18.48 4.38 -3.90
C LYS A 156 18.77 3.49 -5.08
N ILE A 157 18.24 2.30 -5.01
CA ILE A 157 18.18 1.38 -6.14
C ILE A 157 16.72 1.08 -6.46
N THR A 158 16.32 1.33 -7.70
CA THR A 158 14.96 0.98 -8.17
C THR A 158 15.06 -0.28 -9.02
N ILE A 159 14.36 -1.31 -8.59
CA ILE A 159 14.25 -2.58 -9.29
C ILE A 159 12.93 -2.57 -10.05
N PRO A 160 12.93 -2.50 -11.39
CA PRO A 160 11.69 -2.56 -12.17
C PRO A 160 11.04 -3.95 -12.09
N GLU A 161 9.70 -3.97 -12.23
CA GLU A 161 8.96 -5.21 -12.43
C GLU A 161 9.45 -5.97 -13.65
N GLY A 162 9.39 -7.28 -13.61
CA GLY A 162 9.83 -8.15 -14.69
C GLY A 162 11.36 -8.29 -14.84
N TYR A 163 12.18 -7.71 -13.95
CA TYR A 163 13.61 -7.94 -13.96
C TYR A 163 13.93 -9.36 -13.49
N THR A 164 14.86 -10.02 -14.20
CA THR A 164 15.43 -11.29 -13.75
C THR A 164 16.48 -11.05 -12.66
N ALA A 165 16.77 -12.07 -11.86
CA ALA A 165 17.84 -12.02 -10.86
C ALA A 165 19.20 -11.59 -11.45
N LYS A 166 19.51 -12.02 -12.68
CA LYS A 166 20.73 -11.59 -13.40
C LYS A 166 20.71 -10.09 -13.73
N GLN A 167 19.57 -9.53 -14.07
CA GLN A 167 19.44 -8.10 -14.34
C GLN A 167 19.50 -7.28 -13.04
N ILE A 168 18.93 -7.79 -11.96
CA ILE A 168 19.07 -7.19 -10.64
C ILE A 168 20.54 -7.20 -10.23
N ALA A 169 21.22 -8.32 -10.36
CA ALA A 169 22.67 -8.42 -10.07
C ALA A 169 23.49 -7.39 -10.85
N ALA A 170 23.22 -7.23 -12.15
CA ALA A 170 23.90 -6.23 -12.99
C ALA A 170 23.62 -4.79 -12.50
N LEU A 171 22.40 -4.50 -12.05
CA LEU A 171 22.03 -3.18 -11.53
C LEU A 171 22.69 -2.91 -10.16
N VAL A 172 22.79 -3.92 -9.30
CA VAL A 172 23.50 -3.85 -8.01
C VAL A 172 25.00 -3.58 -8.22
N ASP A 173 25.61 -4.21 -9.24
CA ASP A 173 27.00 -4.01 -9.65
C ASP A 173 27.21 -2.60 -10.25
N GLU A 174 26.32 -2.15 -11.12
CA GLU A 174 26.35 -0.78 -11.67
C GLU A 174 26.28 0.30 -10.58
N LYS A 175 25.54 0.02 -9.50
CA LYS A 175 25.44 0.91 -8.34
C LYS A 175 26.65 0.83 -7.41
N GLY A 176 27.57 -0.13 -7.64
CA GLY A 176 28.78 -0.32 -6.84
C GLY A 176 28.53 -0.89 -5.45
N ILE A 177 27.40 -1.55 -5.25
CA ILE A 177 27.00 -2.15 -3.95
C ILE A 177 27.73 -3.49 -3.76
N ALA A 178 27.63 -4.37 -4.76
CA ALA A 178 28.31 -5.67 -4.82
C ALA A 178 28.51 -6.05 -6.28
N THR A 179 29.46 -6.92 -6.56
CA THR A 179 29.61 -7.47 -7.91
C THR A 179 28.44 -8.38 -8.28
N SER A 180 28.14 -8.50 -9.57
CA SER A 180 27.10 -9.42 -10.05
C SER A 180 27.32 -10.85 -9.56
N ASP A 181 28.56 -11.32 -9.54
CA ASP A 181 28.91 -12.67 -9.08
C ASP A 181 28.67 -12.84 -7.57
N GLU A 182 29.00 -11.83 -6.75
CA GLU A 182 28.71 -11.85 -5.32
C GLU A 182 27.21 -11.89 -5.05
N PHE A 183 26.43 -11.09 -5.76
CA PHE A 183 24.98 -11.07 -5.64
C PHE A 183 24.35 -12.42 -6.01
N ILE A 184 24.71 -12.98 -7.18
CA ILE A 184 24.21 -14.29 -7.63
C ILE A 184 24.65 -15.41 -6.69
N ASN A 185 25.88 -15.37 -6.19
CA ASN A 185 26.34 -16.35 -5.22
C ASN A 185 25.56 -16.26 -3.90
N GLU A 186 25.35 -15.07 -3.39
CA GLU A 186 24.57 -14.86 -2.16
C GLU A 186 23.12 -15.30 -2.34
N MET A 187 22.47 -14.93 -3.43
CA MET A 187 21.12 -15.34 -3.77
C MET A 187 20.94 -16.88 -3.80
N ASN A 188 21.94 -17.62 -4.30
CA ASN A 188 21.87 -19.07 -4.44
C ASN A 188 22.30 -19.85 -3.18
N ASN A 189 23.19 -19.29 -2.37
CA ASN A 189 23.87 -20.00 -1.28
C ASN A 189 23.73 -19.32 0.09
N GLY A 190 23.21 -18.10 0.13
CA GLY A 190 22.92 -17.38 1.37
C GLY A 190 21.85 -18.07 2.21
N THR A 191 21.78 -17.69 3.48
CA THR A 191 20.76 -18.22 4.40
C THR A 191 19.71 -17.15 4.64
N PHE A 192 18.48 -17.44 4.28
CA PHE A 192 17.33 -16.55 4.42
C PHE A 192 16.21 -17.30 5.14
N GLU A 193 15.75 -16.76 6.29
CA GLU A 193 14.76 -17.41 7.15
C GLU A 193 13.38 -16.77 6.96
N TYR A 194 12.65 -17.22 5.92
CA TYR A 194 11.29 -16.77 5.61
C TYR A 194 10.36 -17.98 5.44
N GLU A 195 9.16 -17.92 6.03
CA GLU A 195 8.13 -18.97 5.93
C GLU A 195 7.79 -19.27 4.46
N PHE A 196 7.66 -18.23 3.64
CA PHE A 196 7.30 -18.39 2.22
C PHE A 196 8.39 -19.01 1.34
N LEU A 197 9.63 -19.12 1.83
CA LEU A 197 10.71 -19.84 1.14
C LEU A 197 10.74 -21.33 1.48
N GLU A 198 9.96 -21.76 2.47
CA GLU A 198 9.94 -23.16 2.85
C GLU A 198 9.32 -24.02 1.73
N GLY A 199 10.05 -25.06 1.32
CA GLY A 199 9.56 -26.01 0.30
C GLY A 199 9.76 -25.55 -1.14
N ILE A 200 10.36 -24.39 -1.41
CA ILE A 200 10.72 -23.98 -2.77
C ILE A 200 11.74 -24.96 -3.36
N PRO A 201 11.53 -25.48 -4.58
CA PRO A 201 12.49 -26.38 -5.22
C PRO A 201 13.84 -25.69 -5.43
N LYS A 202 14.94 -26.37 -5.08
CA LYS A 202 16.28 -25.86 -5.40
C LYS A 202 16.50 -25.90 -6.90
N ARG A 203 16.92 -24.74 -7.46
CA ARG A 203 17.18 -24.53 -8.87
C ARG A 203 18.30 -23.51 -9.04
N GLU A 204 18.82 -23.39 -10.25
CA GLU A 204 19.65 -22.23 -10.62
C GLU A 204 18.83 -20.96 -10.43
N ASN A 205 19.43 -19.89 -9.93
CA ASN A 205 18.72 -18.66 -9.53
C ASN A 205 17.60 -18.94 -8.51
N TYR A 206 17.98 -19.50 -7.35
CA TYR A 206 17.07 -20.02 -6.33
C TYR A 206 15.97 -19.04 -5.91
N LEU A 207 16.29 -17.75 -5.76
CA LEU A 207 15.33 -16.71 -5.36
C LEU A 207 14.69 -15.98 -6.55
N GLU A 208 14.84 -16.44 -7.79
CA GLU A 208 14.13 -15.87 -8.94
C GLU A 208 12.62 -15.89 -8.67
N GLY A 209 11.95 -14.75 -8.85
CA GLY A 209 10.54 -14.54 -8.59
C GLY A 209 10.21 -14.00 -7.19
N TYR A 210 11.19 -14.02 -6.26
CA TYR A 210 11.00 -13.60 -4.87
C TYR A 210 11.72 -12.30 -4.51
N LEU A 211 12.59 -11.80 -5.39
CA LEU A 211 13.27 -10.53 -5.25
C LEU A 211 12.33 -9.40 -5.67
N PHE A 212 11.43 -8.99 -4.77
CA PHE A 212 10.30 -8.11 -5.12
C PHE A 212 10.76 -6.80 -5.76
N PRO A 213 10.17 -6.37 -6.90
CA PRO A 213 10.48 -5.11 -7.55
C PRO A 213 9.94 -3.92 -6.76
N ASP A 214 10.79 -2.98 -6.37
CA ASP A 214 10.44 -1.73 -5.67
C ASP A 214 11.63 -0.76 -5.71
N THR A 215 11.49 0.40 -5.08
CA THR A 215 12.58 1.34 -4.83
C THR A 215 13.11 1.17 -3.41
N TYR A 216 14.36 0.76 -3.29
CA TYR A 216 15.03 0.51 -2.02
C TYR A 216 16.02 1.62 -1.69
N PHE A 217 15.98 2.10 -0.45
CA PHE A 217 16.83 3.19 0.04
C PHE A 217 18.05 2.59 0.72
N LEU A 218 19.21 3.18 0.43
CA LEU A 218 20.49 2.65 0.80
C LEU A 218 21.19 3.58 1.80
N SER A 219 21.78 3.01 2.83
CA SER A 219 22.65 3.73 3.78
C SER A 219 24.05 4.00 3.21
N GLY A 220 24.41 3.25 2.14
CA GLY A 220 25.70 3.34 1.45
C GLY A 220 26.75 2.31 1.90
N ASN A 221 26.36 1.37 2.75
CA ASN A 221 27.22 0.29 3.24
C ASN A 221 26.61 -1.10 3.05
N GLU A 222 25.55 -1.19 2.23
CA GLU A 222 24.84 -2.45 1.98
C GLU A 222 25.75 -3.44 1.28
N THR A 223 25.60 -4.71 1.67
CA THR A 223 26.15 -5.88 1.00
C THR A 223 25.12 -6.49 0.05
N ALA A 224 25.55 -7.48 -0.75
CA ALA A 224 24.62 -8.29 -1.55
C ALA A 224 23.52 -8.93 -0.69
N HIS A 225 23.88 -9.41 0.52
CA HIS A 225 22.94 -9.98 1.48
C HIS A 225 21.86 -8.96 1.90
N ASP A 226 22.28 -7.75 2.27
CA ASP A 226 21.35 -6.71 2.74
C ASP A 226 20.34 -6.35 1.66
N ILE A 227 20.78 -6.20 0.41
CA ILE A 227 19.87 -5.91 -0.73
C ILE A 227 18.87 -7.06 -0.93
N ILE A 228 19.31 -8.32 -0.87
CA ILE A 228 18.42 -9.47 -1.00
C ILE A 228 17.40 -9.50 0.16
N VAL A 229 17.84 -9.26 1.38
CA VAL A 229 16.97 -9.18 2.57
C VAL A 229 15.91 -8.08 2.41
N MET A 230 16.30 -6.89 1.92
CA MET A 230 15.32 -5.81 1.65
C MET A 230 14.24 -6.26 0.65
N MET A 231 14.63 -6.94 -0.43
CA MET A 231 13.71 -7.44 -1.45
C MET A 231 12.81 -8.56 -0.90
N LEU A 232 13.34 -9.48 -0.11
CA LEU A 232 12.59 -10.56 0.54
C LEU A 232 11.62 -10.02 1.59
N ASN A 233 12.03 -9.04 2.40
CA ASN A 233 11.15 -8.35 3.36
C ASN A 233 9.96 -7.70 2.64
N ARG A 234 10.21 -7.12 1.46
CA ARG A 234 9.15 -6.52 0.67
C ARG A 234 8.21 -7.58 0.09
N PHE A 235 8.75 -8.68 -0.41
CA PHE A 235 7.93 -9.83 -0.84
C PHE A 235 7.08 -10.37 0.32
N GLU A 236 7.64 -10.49 1.52
CA GLU A 236 6.91 -10.94 2.71
C GLU A 236 5.72 -10.04 3.03
N GLN A 237 5.87 -8.72 2.89
CA GLN A 237 4.75 -7.78 3.07
C GLN A 237 3.64 -8.05 2.06
N ILE A 238 3.98 -8.20 0.78
CA ILE A 238 3.01 -8.52 -0.29
C ILE A 238 2.37 -9.90 -0.02
N TYR A 239 3.18 -10.91 0.32
CA TYR A 239 2.71 -12.23 0.67
C TYR A 239 1.66 -12.18 1.79
N ASN A 240 1.98 -11.54 2.90
CA ASN A 240 1.09 -11.47 4.06
C ASN A 240 -0.17 -10.62 3.81
N ASN A 241 -0.08 -9.55 3.02
CA ASN A 241 -1.19 -8.61 2.81
C ASN A 241 -2.11 -9.01 1.66
N SER A 242 -1.57 -9.62 0.61
CA SER A 242 -2.29 -9.77 -0.67
C SER A 242 -2.43 -11.23 -1.13
N LEU A 243 -1.57 -12.16 -0.68
CA LEU A 243 -1.49 -13.49 -1.25
C LEU A 243 -1.90 -14.61 -0.28
N LYS A 244 -1.49 -14.57 0.96
CA LYS A 244 -1.57 -15.67 1.93
C LYS A 244 -2.97 -16.28 2.05
N ASP A 245 -4.00 -15.44 2.22
CA ASP A 245 -5.39 -15.89 2.39
C ASP A 245 -5.94 -16.61 1.14
N PHE A 246 -5.38 -16.34 -0.04
CA PHE A 246 -5.80 -16.95 -1.30
C PHE A 246 -5.03 -18.24 -1.61
N ILE A 247 -3.75 -18.30 -1.24
CA ILE A 247 -2.92 -19.50 -1.44
C ILE A 247 -3.51 -20.70 -0.69
N ASP A 248 -4.00 -20.48 0.52
CA ASP A 248 -4.65 -21.53 1.30
C ASP A 248 -5.95 -22.07 0.66
N SER A 249 -6.51 -21.36 -0.32
CA SER A 249 -7.74 -21.71 -1.04
C SER A 249 -7.52 -22.33 -2.43
N THR A 250 -6.27 -22.44 -2.89
CA THR A 250 -5.91 -23.03 -4.19
C THR A 250 -5.14 -24.35 -4.04
N ASP A 251 -5.20 -25.20 -5.05
CA ASP A 251 -4.40 -26.43 -5.14
C ASP A 251 -2.95 -26.18 -5.60
N TYR A 252 -2.61 -24.95 -5.99
CA TYR A 252 -1.28 -24.56 -6.43
C TYR A 252 -0.40 -24.12 -5.25
N THR A 253 0.87 -24.52 -5.27
CA THR A 253 1.86 -24.02 -4.32
C THR A 253 2.21 -22.53 -4.60
N LEU A 254 2.76 -21.82 -3.61
CA LEU A 254 3.25 -20.46 -3.81
C LEU A 254 4.23 -20.38 -4.98
N ASP A 255 5.14 -21.33 -5.10
CA ASP A 255 6.15 -21.36 -6.18
C ASP A 255 5.51 -21.50 -7.56
N GLN A 256 4.45 -22.29 -7.69
CA GLN A 256 3.66 -22.39 -8.92
C GLN A 256 2.95 -21.08 -9.25
N ILE A 257 2.35 -20.42 -8.25
CA ILE A 257 1.69 -19.12 -8.41
C ILE A 257 2.71 -18.04 -8.85
N VAL A 258 3.87 -17.95 -8.19
CA VAL A 258 4.94 -17.02 -8.57
C VAL A 258 5.46 -17.32 -9.98
N THR A 259 5.54 -18.60 -10.35
CA THR A 259 5.92 -19.02 -11.71
C THR A 259 4.90 -18.53 -12.75
N VAL A 260 3.61 -18.73 -12.52
CA VAL A 260 2.54 -18.20 -13.40
C VAL A 260 2.62 -16.67 -13.44
N ALA A 261 2.73 -16.01 -12.28
CA ALA A 261 2.84 -14.56 -12.21
C ALA A 261 4.02 -13.99 -13.02
N SER A 262 5.17 -14.67 -12.99
CA SER A 262 6.35 -14.25 -13.77
C SER A 262 6.14 -14.35 -15.29
N MET A 263 5.36 -15.34 -15.74
CA MET A 263 4.95 -15.44 -17.15
C MET A 263 3.95 -14.34 -17.52
N VAL A 264 2.92 -14.11 -16.68
CA VAL A 264 1.96 -13.02 -16.85
C VAL A 264 2.67 -11.65 -16.92
N GLU A 265 3.63 -11.41 -16.02
CA GLU A 265 4.44 -10.18 -15.99
C GLU A 265 5.19 -9.96 -17.29
N SER A 266 5.72 -11.04 -17.87
CA SER A 266 6.51 -10.98 -19.11
C SER A 266 5.65 -10.80 -20.37
N GLU A 267 4.38 -11.22 -20.33
CA GLU A 267 3.46 -11.21 -21.49
C GLU A 267 2.54 -9.99 -21.48
N ALA A 268 1.96 -9.64 -20.32
CA ALA A 268 0.99 -8.56 -20.22
C ALA A 268 1.64 -7.19 -20.31
N LYS A 269 1.12 -6.34 -21.19
CA LYS A 269 1.48 -4.92 -21.27
C LYS A 269 0.43 -4.01 -20.63
N LEU A 270 -0.81 -4.51 -20.50
CA LEU A 270 -1.93 -3.82 -19.87
C LEU A 270 -2.35 -4.58 -18.61
N ASP A 271 -2.54 -3.85 -17.53
CA ASP A 271 -2.90 -4.45 -16.23
C ASP A 271 -4.24 -5.18 -16.30
N GLU A 272 -5.19 -4.67 -17.09
CA GLU A 272 -6.51 -5.27 -17.28
C GLU A 272 -6.48 -6.62 -18.00
N GLU A 273 -5.41 -6.96 -18.76
CA GLU A 273 -5.27 -8.24 -19.44
C GLU A 273 -4.56 -9.31 -18.60
N ARG A 274 -3.91 -8.94 -17.48
CA ARG A 274 -3.19 -9.89 -16.62
C ARG A 274 -4.06 -11.06 -16.13
N PRO A 275 -5.30 -10.84 -15.65
CA PRO A 275 -6.16 -11.96 -15.22
C PRO A 275 -6.58 -12.86 -16.39
N THR A 276 -6.81 -12.29 -17.58
CA THR A 276 -7.17 -13.04 -18.79
C THR A 276 -6.00 -13.91 -19.27
N ILE A 277 -4.77 -13.36 -19.29
CA ILE A 277 -3.57 -14.12 -19.67
C ILE A 277 -3.31 -15.24 -18.65
N ALA A 278 -3.47 -14.98 -17.37
CA ALA A 278 -3.38 -16.02 -16.34
C ALA A 278 -4.39 -17.15 -16.58
N GLY A 279 -5.65 -16.80 -16.94
CA GLY A 279 -6.69 -17.77 -17.31
C GLY A 279 -6.30 -18.63 -18.50
N VAL A 280 -5.68 -18.06 -19.54
CA VAL A 280 -5.17 -18.84 -20.69
C VAL A 280 -4.10 -19.84 -20.26
N ILE A 281 -3.18 -19.42 -19.36
CA ILE A 281 -2.13 -20.32 -18.86
C ILE A 281 -2.76 -21.50 -18.12
N TYR A 282 -3.69 -21.26 -17.19
CA TYR A 282 -4.37 -22.32 -16.44
C TYR A 282 -5.22 -23.24 -17.33
N ASN A 283 -5.98 -22.69 -18.29
CA ASN A 283 -6.75 -23.49 -19.23
C ASN A 283 -5.85 -24.46 -20.03
N ARG A 284 -4.67 -24.00 -20.47
CA ARG A 284 -3.71 -24.87 -21.15
C ARG A 284 -3.12 -25.94 -20.21
N LEU A 285 -2.84 -25.60 -18.95
CA LEU A 285 -2.35 -26.56 -17.95
C LEU A 285 -3.38 -27.65 -17.69
N GLU A 286 -4.66 -27.31 -17.54
CA GLU A 286 -5.76 -28.28 -17.34
C GLU A 286 -5.95 -29.22 -18.51
N MET A 287 -5.62 -28.76 -19.72
CA MET A 287 -5.73 -29.58 -20.95
C MET A 287 -4.43 -30.31 -21.33
N ASP A 288 -3.38 -30.33 -20.46
CA ASP A 288 -2.06 -30.87 -20.75
C ASP A 288 -1.43 -30.27 -22.03
N MET A 289 -1.81 -29.05 -22.39
CA MET A 289 -1.24 -28.32 -23.53
C MET A 289 0.11 -27.70 -23.13
N LYS A 290 1.05 -27.70 -24.08
CA LYS A 290 2.29 -26.90 -23.92
C LYS A 290 1.95 -25.42 -23.84
N LEU A 291 2.58 -24.68 -22.92
CA LEU A 291 2.29 -23.25 -22.75
C LEU A 291 2.78 -22.41 -23.91
N GLN A 292 3.90 -22.76 -24.54
CA GLN A 292 4.46 -22.12 -25.74
C GLN A 292 4.60 -20.60 -25.59
N ILE A 293 5.21 -20.18 -24.50
CA ILE A 293 5.42 -18.79 -24.12
C ILE A 293 6.86 -18.39 -24.46
N ASP A 294 7.02 -17.39 -25.32
CA ASP A 294 8.31 -16.96 -25.87
C ASP A 294 9.28 -16.48 -24.76
N SER A 295 8.76 -15.77 -23.75
CA SER A 295 9.55 -15.26 -22.62
C SER A 295 10.23 -16.37 -21.81
N THR A 296 9.68 -17.58 -21.77
CA THR A 296 10.33 -18.74 -21.12
C THR A 296 11.57 -19.22 -21.88
N VAL A 297 11.55 -19.13 -23.21
CA VAL A 297 12.70 -19.45 -24.08
C VAL A 297 13.76 -18.36 -23.98
N GLN A 298 13.36 -17.10 -23.97
CA GLN A 298 14.27 -15.97 -23.78
C GLN A 298 15.02 -16.06 -22.43
N TYR A 299 14.31 -16.44 -21.36
CA TYR A 299 14.91 -16.69 -20.06
C TYR A 299 15.93 -17.83 -20.11
N ALA A 300 15.56 -18.97 -20.72
CA ALA A 300 16.44 -20.11 -20.89
C ALA A 300 17.73 -19.78 -21.64
N LEU A 301 17.65 -18.88 -22.62
CA LEU A 301 18.79 -18.42 -23.41
C LEU A 301 19.54 -17.23 -22.79
N SER A 302 19.03 -16.69 -21.68
CA SER A 302 19.52 -15.43 -21.08
C SER A 302 19.61 -14.28 -22.12
N THR A 303 18.61 -14.17 -22.99
CA THR A 303 18.54 -13.17 -24.07
C THR A 303 17.23 -12.39 -24.00
N LYS A 304 17.23 -11.17 -24.52
CA LYS A 304 16.02 -10.33 -24.72
C LYS A 304 15.84 -9.99 -26.21
N ASN A 305 16.09 -10.93 -27.09
CA ASN A 305 15.81 -10.72 -28.52
C ASN A 305 14.32 -10.44 -28.73
N GLU A 306 13.97 -9.42 -29.49
CA GLU A 306 12.57 -9.09 -29.81
C GLU A 306 11.85 -10.24 -30.52
N VAL A 307 12.58 -11.10 -31.21
CA VAL A 307 12.03 -12.22 -31.98
C VAL A 307 12.74 -13.50 -31.56
N VAL A 308 11.96 -14.44 -31.05
CA VAL A 308 12.41 -15.82 -30.82
C VAL A 308 12.41 -16.56 -32.17
N THR A 309 13.54 -17.12 -32.53
CA THR A 309 13.69 -17.86 -33.80
C THR A 309 13.28 -19.32 -33.64
N GLU A 310 12.99 -20.01 -34.76
CA GLU A 310 12.70 -21.47 -34.71
C GLU A 310 13.87 -22.29 -34.09
N THR A 311 15.09 -21.84 -34.23
CA THR A 311 16.26 -22.46 -33.61
C THR A 311 16.20 -22.27 -32.07
N ASP A 312 15.82 -21.09 -31.60
CA ASP A 312 15.72 -20.79 -30.18
C ASP A 312 14.66 -21.68 -29.50
N LEU A 313 13.55 -21.99 -30.20
CA LEU A 313 12.50 -22.89 -29.72
C LEU A 313 13.00 -24.33 -29.47
N THR A 314 14.18 -24.70 -29.95
CA THR A 314 14.76 -26.04 -29.79
C THR A 314 15.69 -26.14 -28.59
N VAL A 315 15.92 -25.07 -27.84
CA VAL A 315 16.83 -25.08 -26.67
C VAL A 315 16.42 -26.16 -25.67
N ASP A 316 17.37 -26.99 -25.28
CA ASP A 316 17.18 -28.03 -24.24
C ASP A 316 17.27 -27.35 -22.85
N SER A 317 16.13 -26.99 -22.28
CA SER A 317 16.07 -26.35 -21.00
C SER A 317 14.73 -26.71 -20.31
N PRO A 318 14.73 -26.92 -18.99
CA PRO A 318 13.49 -27.15 -18.23
C PRO A 318 12.58 -25.91 -18.19
N TYR A 319 13.06 -24.76 -18.64
CA TYR A 319 12.26 -23.54 -18.81
C TYR A 319 11.57 -23.47 -20.18
N ASN A 320 11.98 -24.27 -21.16
CA ASN A 320 11.41 -24.19 -22.50
C ASN A 320 10.01 -24.80 -22.58
N THR A 321 8.97 -23.97 -22.55
CA THR A 321 7.57 -24.39 -22.60
C THR A 321 7.08 -24.80 -24.02
N TYR A 322 7.94 -24.70 -25.03
CA TYR A 322 7.71 -25.31 -26.35
C TYR A 322 8.11 -26.79 -26.41
N GLN A 323 9.09 -27.19 -25.59
CA GLN A 323 9.57 -28.57 -25.53
C GLN A 323 8.92 -29.36 -24.37
N ASN A 324 8.67 -28.73 -23.26
CA ASN A 324 8.12 -29.33 -22.05
C ASN A 324 6.64 -28.98 -21.85
N THR A 325 5.83 -29.90 -21.34
CA THR A 325 4.46 -29.67 -20.87
C THR A 325 4.48 -29.22 -19.42
N GLY A 326 3.41 -28.55 -18.99
CA GLY A 326 3.28 -28.03 -17.63
C GLY A 326 4.03 -26.70 -17.42
N LEU A 327 4.21 -26.34 -16.16
CA LEU A 327 4.94 -25.14 -15.77
C LEU A 327 6.46 -25.31 -16.03
N PRO A 328 7.19 -24.23 -16.33
CA PRO A 328 8.64 -24.25 -16.35
C PRO A 328 9.20 -24.58 -14.95
N ALA A 329 10.49 -24.82 -14.85
CA ALA A 329 11.16 -25.23 -13.60
C ALA A 329 11.06 -24.19 -12.45
N GLY A 330 10.62 -22.99 -12.75
CA GLY A 330 10.39 -21.91 -11.79
C GLY A 330 10.12 -20.56 -12.47
N PRO A 331 10.06 -19.47 -11.71
CA PRO A 331 9.84 -18.14 -12.24
C PRO A 331 10.90 -17.72 -13.25
N ILE A 332 10.53 -16.89 -14.22
CA ILE A 332 11.37 -16.38 -15.29
C ILE A 332 11.73 -14.89 -15.12
N CYS A 333 11.15 -14.24 -14.12
CA CYS A 333 11.46 -12.87 -13.69
C CYS A 333 10.86 -12.65 -12.30
N ASN A 334 11.11 -11.47 -11.73
CA ASN A 334 10.50 -11.04 -10.48
C ASN A 334 9.23 -10.20 -10.80
N PRO A 335 8.01 -10.76 -10.56
CA PRO A 335 6.77 -10.10 -10.90
C PRO A 335 6.37 -9.03 -9.90
N GLY A 336 5.61 -8.03 -10.36
CA GLY A 336 4.91 -7.08 -9.51
C GLY A 336 3.67 -7.67 -8.84
N GLU A 337 3.10 -6.93 -7.88
CA GLU A 337 1.90 -7.36 -7.13
C GLU A 337 0.71 -7.63 -8.05
N ALA A 338 0.51 -6.83 -9.11
CA ALA A 338 -0.60 -7.00 -10.04
C ALA A 338 -0.58 -8.38 -10.72
N SER A 339 0.59 -8.85 -11.15
CA SER A 339 0.75 -10.18 -11.75
C SER A 339 0.60 -11.31 -10.74
N LEU A 340 1.08 -11.14 -9.50
CA LEU A 340 0.88 -12.11 -8.42
C LEU A 340 -0.61 -12.28 -8.10
N VAL A 341 -1.35 -11.18 -8.01
CA VAL A 341 -2.80 -11.18 -7.77
C VAL A 341 -3.54 -11.79 -8.96
N ALA A 342 -3.15 -11.48 -10.20
CA ALA A 342 -3.76 -12.05 -11.40
C ALA A 342 -3.55 -13.58 -11.48
N ALA A 343 -2.40 -14.08 -11.09
CA ALA A 343 -2.14 -15.52 -11.02
C ALA A 343 -2.99 -16.24 -9.97
N LEU A 344 -3.34 -15.55 -8.87
CA LEU A 344 -4.24 -16.09 -7.83
C LEU A 344 -5.72 -15.94 -8.16
N LYS A 345 -6.08 -14.97 -8.97
CA LYS A 345 -7.46 -14.63 -9.36
C LYS A 345 -7.56 -14.52 -10.87
N PRO A 346 -7.31 -15.62 -11.60
CA PRO A 346 -7.45 -15.60 -13.05
C PRO A 346 -8.90 -15.29 -13.44
N GLU A 347 -9.09 -14.67 -14.59
CA GLU A 347 -10.42 -14.52 -15.20
C GLU A 347 -10.90 -15.88 -15.71
N GLU A 348 -12.16 -16.23 -15.42
CA GLU A 348 -12.79 -17.45 -15.92
C GLU A 348 -13.28 -17.26 -17.36
N HIS A 349 -12.69 -17.97 -18.30
CA HIS A 349 -13.03 -17.99 -19.72
C HIS A 349 -12.51 -19.27 -20.38
N ASN A 350 -12.77 -19.45 -21.70
CA ASN A 350 -12.33 -20.62 -22.47
C ASN A 350 -11.17 -20.31 -23.43
N TYR A 351 -10.54 -19.15 -23.33
CA TYR A 351 -9.44 -18.81 -24.24
C TYR A 351 -8.24 -19.72 -24.02
N LEU A 352 -7.66 -20.15 -25.12
CA LEU A 352 -6.46 -21.00 -25.18
C LEU A 352 -5.30 -20.29 -25.90
N TYR A 353 -5.58 -19.19 -26.62
CA TYR A 353 -4.61 -18.49 -27.44
C TYR A 353 -4.76 -16.99 -27.28
N TYR A 354 -3.65 -16.28 -27.45
CA TYR A 354 -3.64 -14.82 -27.59
C TYR A 354 -2.53 -14.38 -28.55
N VAL A 355 -2.69 -13.22 -29.15
CA VAL A 355 -1.71 -12.55 -30.00
C VAL A 355 -1.94 -11.04 -29.90
N LEU A 356 -0.86 -10.25 -30.01
CA LEU A 356 -1.02 -8.79 -30.11
C LEU A 356 -1.93 -8.40 -31.28
N LYS A 357 -2.80 -7.42 -31.08
CA LYS A 357 -3.68 -6.90 -32.16
C LYS A 357 -2.90 -6.17 -33.24
N GLU A 358 -1.82 -5.45 -32.85
CA GLU A 358 -1.00 -4.70 -33.80
C GLU A 358 0.47 -4.68 -33.39
N ARG A 359 1.36 -4.45 -34.34
CA ARG A 359 2.78 -4.35 -34.11
C ARG A 359 3.10 -3.15 -33.20
N GLY A 360 3.82 -3.40 -32.11
CA GLY A 360 4.16 -2.37 -31.13
C GLY A 360 2.99 -1.91 -30.25
N GLY A 361 1.81 -2.51 -30.44
CA GLY A 361 0.65 -2.31 -29.58
C GLY A 361 0.82 -2.94 -28.20
N SER A 362 -0.19 -2.76 -27.37
CA SER A 362 -0.23 -3.30 -26.00
C SER A 362 -1.40 -4.25 -25.78
N GLU A 363 -2.43 -4.22 -26.62
CA GLU A 363 -3.62 -5.04 -26.51
C GLU A 363 -3.47 -6.39 -27.21
N HIS A 364 -4.06 -7.44 -26.59
CA HIS A 364 -4.15 -8.77 -27.19
C HIS A 364 -5.54 -9.09 -27.75
N ALA A 365 -5.56 -9.89 -28.80
CA ALA A 365 -6.74 -10.62 -29.23
C ALA A 365 -6.67 -12.03 -28.63
N PHE A 366 -7.73 -12.42 -27.93
CA PHE A 366 -7.87 -13.72 -27.29
C PHE A 366 -8.74 -14.64 -28.15
N ALA A 367 -8.44 -15.94 -28.19
CA ALA A 367 -9.17 -16.91 -28.99
C ALA A 367 -9.34 -18.24 -28.25
N GLU A 368 -10.51 -18.87 -28.40
CA GLU A 368 -10.81 -20.20 -27.86
C GLU A 368 -10.31 -21.30 -28.81
N THR A 369 -10.39 -21.06 -30.12
CA THR A 369 -10.01 -22.05 -31.15
C THR A 369 -8.73 -21.66 -31.88
N TYR A 370 -8.04 -22.68 -32.43
CA TYR A 370 -6.83 -22.44 -33.21
C TYR A 370 -7.12 -21.68 -34.53
N ASP A 371 -8.31 -21.91 -35.11
CA ASP A 371 -8.73 -21.21 -36.34
C ASP A 371 -8.95 -19.71 -36.09
N ASP A 372 -9.60 -19.34 -34.97
CA ASP A 372 -9.75 -17.93 -34.57
C ASP A 372 -8.40 -17.28 -34.27
N PHE A 373 -7.51 -17.99 -33.60
CA PHE A 373 -6.16 -17.52 -33.40
C PHE A 373 -5.39 -17.27 -34.68
N LEU A 374 -5.52 -18.18 -35.69
CA LEU A 374 -4.90 -17.97 -36.99
C LEU A 374 -5.47 -16.75 -37.73
N ALA A 375 -6.76 -16.47 -37.59
CA ALA A 375 -7.39 -15.26 -38.13
C ALA A 375 -6.81 -14.02 -37.46
N ALA A 376 -6.79 -13.96 -36.12
CA ALA A 376 -6.18 -12.85 -35.34
C ALA A 376 -4.71 -12.65 -35.66
N LYS A 377 -3.95 -13.75 -35.79
CA LYS A 377 -2.53 -13.71 -36.22
C LYS A 377 -2.33 -13.17 -37.63
N ALA A 378 -3.25 -13.42 -38.55
CA ALA A 378 -3.21 -12.85 -39.90
C ALA A 378 -3.47 -11.34 -39.85
N GLU A 379 -4.43 -10.88 -39.02
CA GLU A 379 -4.69 -9.46 -38.78
C GLU A 379 -3.43 -8.78 -38.20
N TYR A 380 -2.84 -9.34 -37.15
CA TYR A 380 -1.60 -8.83 -36.55
C TYR A 380 -0.50 -8.68 -37.64
N LYS A 381 -0.28 -9.71 -38.48
CA LYS A 381 0.74 -9.64 -39.53
C LYS A 381 0.44 -8.54 -40.55
N SER A 382 -0.84 -8.25 -40.87
CA SER A 382 -1.19 -7.18 -41.78
C SER A 382 -0.80 -5.77 -41.30
N THR A 383 -0.57 -5.61 -39.99
CA THR A 383 -0.12 -4.33 -39.43
C THR A 383 1.38 -4.06 -39.65
N PHE A 384 2.14 -5.01 -40.24
CA PHE A 384 3.56 -4.83 -40.56
C PHE A 384 3.78 -4.11 -41.89
N ASP A 385 2.80 -4.15 -42.76
CA ASP A 385 2.86 -3.60 -44.12
C ASP A 385 2.37 -2.13 -44.18
N ASN A 386 1.93 -1.59 -43.06
CA ASN A 386 1.51 -0.22 -42.90
C ASN A 386 2.54 0.57 -42.09
#